data_df84081859621afc4793f3582b2cbf02
#
_entry.id   df84081859621afc4793f3582b2cbf02
#
_cell.length_a   1.000
_cell.length_b   1.000
_cell.length_c   1.000
_cell.angle_alpha   90.00
_cell.angle_beta   90.00
_cell.angle_gamma   90.00
#
_symmetry.space_group_name_H-M   'P 1'
#
loop_
_entity.id
_entity.type
_entity.pdbx_description
1 polymer ?
#
loop_
_entity_poly.entity_id
_entity_poly.type
_entity_poly.pdbx_seq_one_letter_code
_entity_poly.pdbx_strand_id
1 'polypeptide(L)'
;MKNRLLKGLALAVTMSFAAGLTLVPAQAASEIVIWADETRGPNLTKVFAKKSDWVPGSTIKVVSFSSYDALKDALDKASGTTGPDIFVAGNDWVPALAKSGKLAPVVLTAAQRAQFSPSQFFDLSYGGKLYGVPVDVNNVGMVYNTKLVKTAPKSYGDMVKFYLANKTKLGLKAGLCVAGGGMSWGGLSGFSALGAEPYQMNADGTVNFTKSFDATAFAKNVKTYLLDKNGKSNGFYPATDTGCQDNYLAGKVPFAIIGNWHWRTFAEAGFPMNIQPVPGVKAGTYGKMFGSVSGAFLTSYAEAHGVAVPAKSLLTNFFASTKGQVAYQAEEGRPPAEKGAQKSQLVLGGQKAMGAAASKSSIPQIGAFLNTNAGGANYWDSAPAYWTAVLVDGKDPLVEAKKLAAIWKANVAAGKADL
;
A
#
# COMPACT_ATOMS: atom_id res chain seq x y z
N MET A 1 2.17 10.31 108.01
CA MET A 1 3.50 10.89 108.25
C MET A 1 4.33 10.74 106.96
N LYS A 2 4.86 11.88 106.49
CA LYS A 2 5.99 12.08 105.59
C LYS A 2 5.95 11.43 104.19
N ASN A 3 5.58 12.16 103.19
CA ASN A 3 6.37 12.88 102.18
C ASN A 3 7.56 12.18 101.59
N ARG A 4 7.56 12.03 100.25
CA ARG A 4 8.62 12.61 99.42
C ARG A 4 8.20 12.55 97.93
N LEU A 5 8.17 13.73 97.29
CA LEU A 5 8.12 13.93 95.84
C LEU A 5 9.40 13.40 95.21
N LEU A 6 9.24 12.85 93.98
CA LEU A 6 10.31 12.73 93.05
C LEU A 6 9.79 13.16 91.69
N LYS A 7 10.34 14.30 91.21
CA LYS A 7 10.15 14.85 89.90
C LYS A 7 10.90 14.01 88.86
N GLY A 8 10.20 13.39 88.00
CA GLY A 8 10.79 12.72 86.82
C GLY A 8 10.77 13.64 85.61
N LEU A 9 11.91 13.97 85.06
CA LEU A 9 12.17 14.78 83.89
C LEU A 9 11.81 13.98 82.65
N ALA A 10 10.79 14.43 81.91
CA ALA A 10 10.44 13.84 80.60
C ALA A 10 11.35 14.44 79.55
N LEU A 11 12.22 13.61 78.98
CA LEU A 11 13.06 13.94 77.83
C LEU A 11 12.22 13.68 76.54
N ALA A 12 11.73 14.73 75.90
CA ALA A 12 11.07 14.63 74.60
C ALA A 12 12.12 14.45 73.49
N VAL A 13 12.22 13.24 72.95
CA VAL A 13 13.01 12.95 71.78
C VAL A 13 12.14 13.31 70.56
N THR A 14 12.39 14.44 69.95
CA THR A 14 11.81 14.81 68.63
C THR A 14 12.57 13.99 67.56
N MET A 15 11.96 12.92 67.06
CA MET A 15 12.38 12.29 65.81
C MET A 15 11.97 13.15 64.64
N SER A 16 12.92 13.88 64.05
CA SER A 16 12.77 14.53 62.76
C SER A 16 12.76 13.45 61.67
N PHE A 17 11.59 13.11 61.13
CA PHE A 17 11.49 12.36 59.86
C PHE A 17 11.95 13.28 58.76
N ALA A 18 13.21 13.19 58.34
CA ALA A 18 13.66 13.68 57.04
C ALA A 18 13.03 12.77 55.98
N ALA A 19 11.91 13.16 55.42
CA ALA A 19 11.39 12.55 54.19
C ALA A 19 12.40 12.82 53.08
N GLY A 20 13.29 11.86 52.85
CA GLY A 20 14.14 11.83 51.69
C GLY A 20 13.25 11.75 50.46
N LEU A 21 12.93 12.88 49.82
CA LEU A 21 12.46 12.91 48.45
C LEU A 21 13.59 12.35 47.58
N THR A 22 13.56 11.05 47.33
CA THR A 22 14.32 10.46 46.25
C THR A 22 13.76 11.11 44.98
N LEU A 23 14.48 12.07 44.45
CA LEU A 23 14.31 12.53 43.09
C LEU A 23 14.54 11.33 42.19
N VAL A 24 13.45 10.65 41.79
CA VAL A 24 13.52 9.70 40.69
C VAL A 24 14.03 10.52 39.52
N PRO A 25 15.20 10.20 38.96
CA PRO A 25 15.69 10.93 37.79
C PRO A 25 14.58 10.87 36.75
N ALA A 26 14.16 12.03 36.26
CA ALA A 26 13.23 12.08 35.13
C ALA A 26 13.85 11.26 34.02
N GLN A 27 13.27 10.10 33.75
CA GLN A 27 13.73 9.22 32.67
C GLN A 27 13.66 10.05 31.41
N ALA A 28 14.79 10.26 30.74
CA ALA A 28 14.84 11.00 29.50
C ALA A 28 13.77 10.43 28.57
N ALA A 29 12.96 11.31 27.99
CA ALA A 29 11.90 10.90 27.08
C ALA A 29 12.51 10.03 25.96
N SER A 30 12.04 8.82 25.79
CA SER A 30 12.50 7.94 24.72
C SER A 30 12.01 8.47 23.38
N GLU A 31 12.88 8.60 22.39
CA GLU A 31 12.49 9.00 21.03
C GLU A 31 12.19 7.76 20.19
N ILE A 32 10.98 7.66 19.66
CA ILE A 32 10.58 6.62 18.70
C ILE A 32 10.76 7.16 17.30
N VAL A 33 11.60 6.52 16.49
CA VAL A 33 11.89 6.92 15.11
C VAL A 33 11.02 6.12 14.14
N ILE A 34 10.23 6.83 13.33
CA ILE A 34 9.40 6.24 12.27
C ILE A 34 9.95 6.64 10.90
N TRP A 35 10.16 5.67 10.02
CA TRP A 35 10.48 5.91 8.62
C TRP A 35 9.25 5.72 7.73
N ALA A 36 9.05 6.63 6.77
CA ALA A 36 7.96 6.54 5.81
C ALA A 36 8.33 7.22 4.48
N ASP A 37 7.58 6.90 3.43
CA ASP A 37 7.78 7.45 2.09
C ASP A 37 7.37 8.93 1.96
N GLU A 38 7.52 9.48 0.75
CA GLU A 38 7.26 10.87 0.38
C GLU A 38 5.80 11.31 0.58
N THR A 39 4.87 10.37 0.65
CA THR A 39 3.45 10.67 0.88
C THR A 39 3.06 10.49 2.34
N ARG A 40 3.46 9.39 2.96
CA ARG A 40 3.11 9.05 4.35
C ARG A 40 3.90 9.83 5.38
N GLY A 41 5.18 10.08 5.13
CA GLY A 41 6.06 10.75 6.07
C GLY A 41 5.60 12.15 6.45
N PRO A 42 5.35 13.07 5.49
CA PRO A 42 4.83 14.40 5.79
C PRO A 42 3.49 14.39 6.54
N ASN A 43 2.62 13.43 6.22
CA ASN A 43 1.30 13.32 6.85
C ASN A 43 1.39 12.78 8.28
N LEU A 44 2.22 11.78 8.55
CA LEU A 44 2.51 11.32 9.92
C LEU A 44 3.13 12.44 10.75
N THR A 45 4.04 13.23 10.18
CA THR A 45 4.62 14.41 10.85
C THR A 45 3.54 15.39 11.29
N LYS A 46 2.57 15.71 10.43
CA LYS A 46 1.43 16.58 10.77
C LYS A 46 0.56 15.99 11.88
N VAL A 47 0.30 14.69 11.83
CA VAL A 47 -0.51 13.99 12.84
C VAL A 47 0.15 14.08 14.21
N PHE A 48 1.43 13.76 14.30
CA PHE A 48 2.15 13.75 15.58
C PHE A 48 2.46 15.16 16.09
N ALA A 49 2.57 16.16 15.20
CA ALA A 49 2.64 17.57 15.61
C ALA A 49 1.34 18.07 16.25
N LYS A 50 0.17 17.60 15.78
CA LYS A 50 -1.14 17.96 16.36
C LYS A 50 -1.42 17.26 17.69
N LYS A 51 -0.91 16.06 17.87
CA LYS A 51 -1.10 15.24 19.06
C LYS A 51 0.10 14.33 19.25
N SER A 52 0.90 14.58 20.28
CA SER A 52 2.16 13.86 20.57
C SER A 52 2.01 12.82 21.70
N ASP A 53 0.92 12.85 22.48
CA ASP A 53 0.72 12.04 23.69
C ASP A 53 0.13 10.64 23.42
N TRP A 54 0.42 10.04 22.27
CA TRP A 54 0.03 8.67 21.93
C TRP A 54 0.77 7.63 22.78
N VAL A 55 1.98 7.97 23.20
CA VAL A 55 2.81 7.17 24.11
C VAL A 55 3.36 8.12 25.19
N PRO A 56 2.77 8.10 26.39
CA PRO A 56 3.24 8.95 27.50
C PRO A 56 4.73 8.74 27.78
N GLY A 57 5.47 9.83 28.00
CA GLY A 57 6.90 9.79 28.27
C GLY A 57 7.80 9.52 27.06
N SER A 58 7.25 9.50 25.85
CA SER A 58 8.03 9.33 24.62
C SER A 58 7.77 10.46 23.63
N THR A 59 8.77 10.80 22.82
CA THR A 59 8.64 11.65 21.64
C THR A 59 8.60 10.81 20.38
N ILE A 60 8.02 11.32 19.32
CA ILE A 60 7.90 10.64 18.04
C ILE A 60 8.57 11.48 16.96
N LYS A 61 9.57 10.90 16.30
CA LYS A 61 10.28 11.51 15.18
C LYS A 61 9.94 10.78 13.89
N VAL A 62 9.48 11.50 12.89
CA VAL A 62 9.22 10.95 11.56
C VAL A 62 10.32 11.37 10.61
N VAL A 63 10.90 10.40 9.90
CA VAL A 63 11.86 10.60 8.82
C VAL A 63 11.15 10.28 7.52
N SER A 64 11.01 11.29 6.66
CA SER A 64 10.39 11.16 5.35
C SER A 64 11.45 10.94 4.27
N PHE A 65 11.26 9.93 3.44
CA PHE A 65 12.12 9.64 2.29
C PHE A 65 11.54 10.29 1.03
N SER A 66 12.40 10.58 0.06
CA SER A 66 12.02 11.25 -1.19
C SER A 66 11.22 10.39 -2.15
N SER A 67 11.18 9.08 -1.94
CA SER A 67 10.38 8.12 -2.68
C SER A 67 10.21 6.81 -1.91
N TYR A 68 9.25 5.99 -2.35
CA TYR A 68 9.06 4.63 -1.83
C TYR A 68 10.32 3.76 -2.02
N ASP A 69 11.00 3.88 -3.17
CA ASP A 69 12.24 3.15 -3.44
C ASP A 69 13.40 3.63 -2.55
N ALA A 70 13.51 4.94 -2.29
CA ALA A 70 14.51 5.48 -1.38
C ALA A 70 14.32 4.97 0.06
N LEU A 71 13.07 4.81 0.52
CA LEU A 71 12.76 4.18 1.80
C LEU A 71 13.22 2.71 1.81
N LYS A 72 12.95 1.97 0.72
CA LYS A 72 13.33 0.56 0.58
C LYS A 72 14.85 0.40 0.64
N ASP A 73 15.57 1.20 -0.13
CA ASP A 73 17.04 1.21 -0.17
C ASP A 73 17.65 1.52 1.21
N ALA A 74 17.06 2.47 1.93
CA ALA A 74 17.50 2.82 3.28
C ALA A 74 17.27 1.65 4.26
N LEU A 75 16.11 0.98 4.19
CA LEU A 75 15.81 -0.19 5.02
C LEU A 75 16.75 -1.37 4.73
N ASP A 76 17.11 -1.56 3.46
CA ASP A 76 18.06 -2.61 3.07
C ASP A 76 19.47 -2.38 3.64
N LYS A 77 19.87 -1.12 3.78
CA LYS A 77 21.15 -0.69 4.37
C LYS A 77 21.10 -0.48 5.87
N ALA A 78 19.91 -0.47 6.48
CA ALA A 78 19.72 -0.20 7.91
C ALA A 78 20.35 -1.27 8.79
N SER A 79 20.84 -0.81 9.94
CA SER A 79 21.44 -1.62 11.01
C SER A 79 20.84 -1.27 12.37
N GLY A 80 21.25 -1.97 13.43
CA GLY A 80 20.81 -1.71 14.80
C GLY A 80 21.15 -0.32 15.35
N THR A 81 22.02 0.45 14.69
CA THR A 81 22.39 1.81 15.10
C THR A 81 21.81 2.89 14.21
N THR A 82 21.34 2.54 13.01
CA THR A 82 20.90 3.51 11.98
C THR A 82 19.48 3.29 11.51
N GLY A 83 18.88 2.16 11.83
CA GLY A 83 17.53 1.80 11.41
C GLY A 83 16.43 2.54 12.18
N PRO A 84 15.19 2.49 11.71
CA PRO A 84 14.03 3.01 12.43
C PRO A 84 13.57 2.03 13.50
N ASP A 85 12.74 2.50 14.44
CA ASP A 85 12.01 1.63 15.36
C ASP A 85 10.74 1.07 14.74
N ILE A 86 10.10 1.89 13.92
CA ILE A 86 8.92 1.57 13.14
C ILE A 86 9.13 2.10 11.72
N PHE A 87 8.62 1.40 10.71
CA PHE A 87 8.42 2.00 9.41
C PHE A 87 7.01 1.72 8.88
N VAL A 88 6.53 2.55 7.96
CA VAL A 88 5.21 2.40 7.33
C VAL A 88 5.39 2.23 5.83
N ALA A 89 4.99 1.06 5.33
CA ALA A 89 5.16 0.69 3.92
C ALA A 89 4.17 -0.39 3.47
N GLY A 90 4.27 -0.81 2.23
CA GLY A 90 3.50 -1.93 1.67
C GLY A 90 3.88 -3.28 2.27
N ASN A 91 3.00 -4.24 2.12
CA ASN A 91 3.14 -5.61 2.66
C ASN A 91 4.17 -6.48 1.91
N ASP A 92 4.49 -6.15 0.67
CA ASP A 92 5.34 -6.94 -0.23
C ASP A 92 6.80 -7.08 0.24
N TRP A 93 7.26 -6.25 1.19
CA TRP A 93 8.60 -6.34 1.77
C TRP A 93 8.71 -7.31 2.95
N VAL A 94 7.57 -7.73 3.52
CA VAL A 94 7.53 -8.54 4.75
C VAL A 94 8.36 -9.82 4.65
N PRO A 95 8.24 -10.67 3.60
CA PRO A 95 8.99 -11.91 3.55
C PRO A 95 10.52 -11.69 3.58
N ALA A 96 11.03 -10.74 2.79
CA ALA A 96 12.46 -10.45 2.70
C ALA A 96 13.02 -9.88 4.01
N LEU A 97 12.31 -8.91 4.60
CA LEU A 97 12.73 -8.25 5.84
C LEU A 97 12.60 -9.18 7.07
N ALA A 98 11.58 -10.05 7.10
CA ALA A 98 11.44 -11.06 8.15
C ALA A 98 12.55 -12.12 8.08
N LYS A 99 12.86 -12.64 6.87
CA LYS A 99 13.96 -13.58 6.62
C LYS A 99 15.32 -13.00 7.03
N SER A 100 15.55 -11.72 6.76
CA SER A 100 16.80 -11.05 7.13
C SER A 100 16.87 -10.64 8.62
N GLY A 101 15.84 -10.94 9.42
CA GLY A 101 15.79 -10.61 10.85
C GLY A 101 15.62 -9.13 11.17
N LYS A 102 15.23 -8.31 10.17
CA LYS A 102 15.04 -6.87 10.35
C LYS A 102 13.69 -6.50 10.98
N LEU A 103 12.72 -7.43 10.98
CA LEU A 103 11.41 -7.25 11.60
C LEU A 103 11.32 -7.97 12.95
N ALA A 104 10.62 -7.35 13.90
CA ALA A 104 10.21 -7.95 15.14
C ALA A 104 8.71 -8.32 15.10
N PRO A 105 8.31 -9.49 15.63
CA PRO A 105 6.91 -9.89 15.64
C PRO A 105 6.04 -8.93 16.48
N VAL A 106 4.81 -8.72 16.02
CA VAL A 106 3.79 -7.91 16.69
C VAL A 106 2.68 -8.82 17.20
N VAL A 107 2.27 -8.60 18.46
CA VAL A 107 1.16 -9.33 19.08
C VAL A 107 -0.01 -8.37 19.27
N LEU A 108 -1.15 -8.69 18.67
CA LEU A 108 -2.41 -7.98 18.87
C LEU A 108 -3.38 -8.86 19.65
N THR A 109 -4.12 -8.25 20.56
CA THR A 109 -5.21 -8.93 21.28
C THR A 109 -6.32 -9.37 20.31
N ALA A 110 -7.16 -10.32 20.72
CA ALA A 110 -8.30 -10.75 19.94
C ALA A 110 -9.25 -9.57 19.58
N ALA A 111 -9.45 -8.64 20.52
CA ALA A 111 -10.27 -7.44 20.31
C ALA A 111 -9.65 -6.51 19.25
N GLN A 112 -8.33 -6.29 19.27
CA GLN A 112 -7.64 -5.51 18.25
C GLN A 112 -7.71 -6.19 16.88
N ARG A 113 -7.48 -7.51 16.81
CA ARG A 113 -7.59 -8.27 15.57
C ARG A 113 -9.00 -8.21 14.96
N ALA A 114 -10.06 -8.23 15.79
CA ALA A 114 -11.44 -8.16 15.31
C ALA A 114 -11.79 -6.85 14.58
N GLN A 115 -11.00 -5.80 14.81
CA GLN A 115 -11.16 -4.50 14.16
C GLN A 115 -10.69 -4.48 12.69
N PHE A 116 -9.99 -5.51 12.24
CA PHE A 116 -9.44 -5.63 10.89
C PHE A 116 -10.04 -6.81 10.12
N SER A 117 -9.84 -6.85 8.82
CA SER A 117 -10.18 -8.02 8.00
C SER A 117 -9.08 -9.09 8.11
N PRO A 118 -9.43 -10.39 8.20
CA PRO A 118 -8.42 -11.46 8.32
C PRO A 118 -7.38 -11.46 7.18
N SER A 119 -7.78 -11.13 5.96
CA SER A 119 -6.88 -11.03 4.81
C SER A 119 -5.75 -10.01 5.01
N GLN A 120 -6.01 -8.91 5.71
CA GLN A 120 -4.99 -7.88 5.97
C GLN A 120 -3.85 -8.41 6.87
N PHE A 121 -4.15 -9.36 7.76
CA PHE A 121 -3.12 -10.00 8.57
C PHE A 121 -2.32 -11.05 7.78
N PHE A 122 -2.97 -11.72 6.83
CA PHE A 122 -2.25 -12.62 5.93
C PHE A 122 -1.15 -11.87 5.19
N ASP A 123 -1.47 -10.71 4.63
CA ASP A 123 -0.54 -9.87 3.89
C ASP A 123 0.64 -9.34 4.74
N LEU A 124 0.46 -9.21 6.07
CA LEU A 124 1.46 -8.70 7.01
C LEU A 124 2.16 -9.80 7.84
N SER A 125 1.95 -11.06 7.47
CA SER A 125 2.52 -12.22 8.17
C SER A 125 3.53 -12.95 7.31
N TYR A 126 4.48 -13.59 7.98
CA TYR A 126 5.45 -14.50 7.38
C TYR A 126 5.85 -15.58 8.38
N GLY A 127 5.92 -16.83 7.94
CA GLY A 127 6.27 -17.97 8.80
C GLY A 127 5.37 -18.10 10.04
N GLY A 128 4.07 -17.83 9.88
CA GLY A 128 3.07 -17.89 10.96
C GLY A 128 3.14 -16.77 11.99
N LYS A 129 4.00 -15.75 11.81
CA LYS A 129 4.14 -14.61 12.70
C LYS A 129 3.65 -13.33 12.02
N LEU A 130 2.94 -12.49 12.78
CA LEU A 130 2.52 -11.15 12.34
C LEU A 130 3.66 -10.16 12.62
N TYR A 131 4.00 -9.31 11.64
CA TYR A 131 5.09 -8.33 11.75
C TYR A 131 4.64 -6.87 11.71
N GLY A 132 3.40 -6.60 11.32
CA GLY A 132 2.88 -5.24 11.21
C GLY A 132 1.43 -5.10 11.65
N VAL A 133 1.04 -3.86 11.91
CA VAL A 133 -0.36 -3.46 12.12
C VAL A 133 -0.89 -2.89 10.81
N PRO A 134 -2.05 -3.35 10.30
CA PRO A 134 -2.64 -2.76 9.10
C PRO A 134 -2.95 -1.28 9.29
N VAL A 135 -2.55 -0.42 8.35
CA VAL A 135 -2.70 1.05 8.45
C VAL A 135 -3.67 1.58 7.42
N ASP A 136 -3.42 1.30 6.17
CA ASP A 136 -4.25 1.74 5.05
C ASP A 136 -4.42 0.62 4.01
N VAL A 137 -5.48 0.72 3.22
CA VAL A 137 -5.75 -0.19 2.11
C VAL A 137 -5.34 0.50 0.83
N ASN A 138 -4.51 -0.17 0.03
CA ASN A 138 -4.08 0.33 -1.27
C ASN A 138 -4.81 -0.39 -2.39
N ASN A 139 -5.31 0.39 -3.33
CA ASN A 139 -5.92 -0.11 -4.55
C ASN A 139 -5.88 0.95 -5.65
N VAL A 140 -6.10 0.53 -6.86
CA VAL A 140 -6.32 1.41 -8.01
C VAL A 140 -7.78 1.37 -8.46
N GLY A 141 -8.17 2.39 -9.19
CA GLY A 141 -9.43 2.43 -9.92
C GLY A 141 -9.22 3.14 -11.25
N MET A 142 -10.08 2.88 -12.20
CA MET A 142 -10.11 3.67 -13.43
C MET A 142 -11.03 4.87 -13.24
N VAL A 143 -10.48 6.07 -13.36
CA VAL A 143 -11.27 7.30 -13.48
C VAL A 143 -11.50 7.63 -14.95
N TYR A 144 -12.64 8.21 -15.25
CA TYR A 144 -12.89 8.73 -16.58
C TYR A 144 -13.46 10.15 -16.53
N ASN A 145 -13.02 10.95 -17.50
CA ASN A 145 -13.39 12.35 -17.64
C ASN A 145 -14.82 12.50 -18.16
N THR A 146 -15.75 12.93 -17.32
CA THR A 146 -17.18 13.04 -17.68
C THR A 146 -17.50 14.20 -18.64
N LYS A 147 -16.57 15.14 -18.84
CA LYS A 147 -16.70 16.14 -19.93
C LYS A 147 -16.52 15.48 -21.28
N LEU A 148 -15.65 14.48 -21.39
CA LEU A 148 -15.36 13.79 -22.64
C LEU A 148 -16.25 12.55 -22.80
N VAL A 149 -16.32 11.70 -21.79
CA VAL A 149 -17.00 10.40 -21.82
C VAL A 149 -18.33 10.51 -21.11
N LYS A 150 -19.42 10.66 -21.85
CA LYS A 150 -20.77 10.86 -21.30
C LYS A 150 -21.41 9.58 -20.78
N THR A 151 -20.98 8.43 -21.28
CA THR A 151 -21.50 7.12 -20.87
C THR A 151 -20.36 6.26 -20.37
N ALA A 152 -20.52 5.65 -19.18
CA ALA A 152 -19.54 4.74 -18.63
C ALA A 152 -19.24 3.59 -19.58
N PRO A 153 -17.97 3.29 -19.91
CA PRO A 153 -17.64 2.17 -20.79
C PRO A 153 -17.98 0.85 -20.10
N LYS A 154 -18.63 -0.07 -20.85
CA LYS A 154 -19.04 -1.38 -20.36
C LYS A 154 -18.05 -2.48 -20.70
N SER A 155 -17.15 -2.24 -21.65
CA SER A 155 -16.12 -3.16 -22.11
C SER A 155 -14.83 -2.42 -22.44
N TYR A 156 -13.71 -3.16 -22.52
CA TYR A 156 -12.44 -2.64 -23.00
C TYR A 156 -12.59 -2.07 -24.44
N GLY A 157 -13.35 -2.77 -25.27
CA GLY A 157 -13.65 -2.33 -26.63
C GLY A 157 -14.38 -0.99 -26.70
N ASP A 158 -15.27 -0.68 -25.76
CA ASP A 158 -15.93 0.64 -25.71
C ASP A 158 -14.94 1.77 -25.49
N MET A 159 -13.95 1.56 -24.62
CA MET A 159 -12.89 2.54 -24.37
C MET A 159 -12.03 2.78 -25.60
N VAL A 160 -11.60 1.69 -26.25
CA VAL A 160 -10.79 1.76 -27.49
C VAL A 160 -11.57 2.45 -28.60
N LYS A 161 -12.83 2.07 -28.81
CA LYS A 161 -13.72 2.68 -29.81
C LYS A 161 -13.89 4.18 -29.57
N PHE A 162 -14.11 4.58 -28.32
CA PHE A 162 -14.20 5.99 -27.96
C PHE A 162 -12.92 6.75 -28.34
N TYR A 163 -11.76 6.22 -27.95
CA TYR A 163 -10.48 6.85 -28.23
C TYR A 163 -10.23 7.00 -29.74
N LEU A 164 -10.35 5.91 -30.49
CA LEU A 164 -10.07 5.91 -31.92
C LEU A 164 -10.99 6.87 -32.70
N ALA A 165 -12.27 6.99 -32.30
CA ALA A 165 -13.21 7.89 -32.91
C ALA A 165 -12.97 9.38 -32.59
N ASN A 166 -12.28 9.67 -31.47
CA ASN A 166 -12.17 11.04 -30.96
C ASN A 166 -10.72 11.55 -30.86
N LYS A 167 -9.69 10.70 -31.02
CA LYS A 167 -8.30 11.07 -30.75
C LYS A 167 -7.83 12.30 -31.50
N THR A 168 -8.15 12.40 -32.81
CA THR A 168 -7.76 13.56 -33.62
C THR A 168 -8.58 14.79 -33.26
N LYS A 169 -9.92 14.66 -33.22
CA LYS A 169 -10.83 15.78 -32.93
C LYS A 169 -10.57 16.43 -31.56
N LEU A 170 -10.26 15.62 -30.54
CA LEU A 170 -10.01 16.10 -29.17
C LEU A 170 -8.54 16.29 -28.85
N GLY A 171 -7.63 15.97 -29.76
CA GLY A 171 -6.18 16.04 -29.56
C GLY A 171 -5.70 15.14 -28.41
N LEU A 172 -6.26 13.92 -28.32
CA LEU A 172 -5.93 12.99 -27.24
C LEU A 172 -4.52 12.43 -27.42
N LYS A 173 -3.76 12.37 -26.33
CA LYS A 173 -2.39 11.81 -26.28
C LYS A 173 -2.37 10.29 -26.10
N ALA A 174 -3.33 9.77 -25.35
CA ALA A 174 -3.55 8.33 -25.16
C ALA A 174 -5.04 8.09 -24.86
N GLY A 175 -5.50 6.84 -24.96
CA GLY A 175 -6.85 6.45 -24.53
C GLY A 175 -6.92 6.16 -23.04
N LEU A 176 -6.04 5.29 -22.56
CA LEU A 176 -5.93 4.88 -21.18
C LEU A 176 -4.48 5.07 -20.73
N CYS A 177 -4.27 5.69 -19.59
CA CYS A 177 -2.94 5.82 -18.98
C CYS A 177 -2.91 5.30 -17.54
N VAL A 178 -1.73 5.15 -16.96
CA VAL A 178 -1.53 4.65 -15.61
C VAL A 178 -0.76 5.68 -14.79
N ALA A 179 -1.40 6.28 -13.79
CA ALA A 179 -0.78 7.18 -12.82
C ALA A 179 -0.53 6.52 -11.46
N GLY A 180 -1.21 5.41 -11.18
CA GLY A 180 -1.16 4.74 -9.88
C GLY A 180 -0.17 3.59 -9.83
N GLY A 181 1.04 3.78 -9.27
CA GLY A 181 2.00 2.71 -9.05
C GLY A 181 2.66 2.16 -10.32
N GLY A 182 2.76 2.98 -11.37
CA GLY A 182 3.45 2.63 -12.61
C GLY A 182 2.78 1.53 -13.44
N MET A 183 3.47 1.16 -14.53
CA MET A 183 2.97 0.18 -15.51
C MET A 183 2.89 -1.25 -14.97
N SER A 184 3.56 -1.57 -13.88
CA SER A 184 3.50 -2.88 -13.23
C SER A 184 2.37 -2.96 -12.22
N TRP A 185 2.40 -2.15 -11.15
CA TRP A 185 1.41 -2.25 -10.07
C TRP A 185 0.01 -1.82 -10.52
N GLY A 186 -0.15 -0.59 -10.94
CA GLY A 186 -1.42 -0.07 -11.46
C GLY A 186 -1.77 -0.68 -12.82
N GLY A 187 -0.77 -0.95 -13.64
CA GLY A 187 -0.90 -1.56 -14.96
C GLY A 187 -1.44 -2.98 -14.96
N LEU A 188 -1.40 -3.71 -13.83
CA LEU A 188 -2.02 -5.04 -13.73
C LEU A 188 -3.46 -5.04 -14.23
N SER A 189 -4.24 -4.01 -13.90
CA SER A 189 -5.64 -3.93 -14.34
C SER A 189 -5.78 -3.85 -15.86
N GLY A 190 -4.81 -3.27 -16.57
CA GLY A 190 -4.72 -3.28 -18.04
C GLY A 190 -4.37 -4.65 -18.59
N PHE A 191 -3.39 -5.36 -17.98
CA PHE A 191 -3.06 -6.73 -18.34
C PHE A 191 -4.23 -7.67 -18.13
N SER A 192 -4.81 -7.65 -16.94
CA SER A 192 -5.89 -8.54 -16.57
C SER A 192 -7.18 -8.28 -17.34
N ALA A 193 -7.47 -7.01 -17.68
CA ALA A 193 -8.59 -6.68 -18.55
C ALA A 193 -8.50 -7.35 -19.92
N LEU A 194 -7.28 -7.60 -20.41
CA LEU A 194 -7.00 -8.30 -21.65
C LEU A 194 -6.76 -9.81 -21.48
N GLY A 195 -6.73 -10.32 -20.24
CA GLY A 195 -6.67 -11.74 -19.93
C GLY A 195 -5.34 -12.27 -19.39
N ALA A 196 -4.40 -11.40 -18.94
CA ALA A 196 -3.15 -11.84 -18.32
C ALA A 196 -3.09 -11.46 -16.83
N GLU A 197 -2.85 -12.43 -15.99
CA GLU A 197 -2.67 -12.29 -14.56
C GLU A 197 -1.39 -13.01 -14.11
N PRO A 198 -0.60 -12.46 -13.18
CA PRO A 198 0.65 -13.07 -12.76
C PRO A 198 0.47 -14.43 -12.07
N TYR A 199 -0.68 -14.65 -11.47
CA TYR A 199 -1.15 -15.93 -10.90
C TYR A 199 -2.66 -15.99 -10.95
N GLN A 200 -3.19 -17.20 -10.89
CA GLN A 200 -4.61 -17.45 -10.90
C GLN A 200 -5.11 -17.79 -9.50
N MET A 201 -6.31 -17.30 -9.17
CA MET A 201 -6.98 -17.66 -7.93
C MET A 201 -8.04 -18.74 -8.19
N ASN A 202 -8.16 -19.69 -7.28
CA ASN A 202 -9.27 -20.63 -7.23
C ASN A 202 -10.53 -19.92 -6.72
N ALA A 203 -11.68 -20.55 -6.92
CA ALA A 203 -12.97 -20.01 -6.46
C ALA A 203 -13.06 -19.87 -4.92
N ASP A 204 -12.30 -20.65 -4.18
CA ASP A 204 -12.19 -20.60 -2.72
C ASP A 204 -11.23 -19.52 -2.20
N GLY A 205 -10.64 -18.73 -3.10
CA GLY A 205 -9.69 -17.67 -2.75
C GLY A 205 -8.25 -18.14 -2.54
N THR A 206 -7.94 -19.41 -2.77
CA THR A 206 -6.57 -19.92 -2.74
C THR A 206 -5.85 -19.70 -4.06
N VAL A 207 -4.51 -19.74 -4.04
CA VAL A 207 -3.69 -19.62 -5.26
C VAL A 207 -3.72 -20.93 -6.06
N ASN A 208 -3.89 -20.81 -7.36
CA ASN A 208 -3.73 -21.94 -8.27
C ASN A 208 -2.29 -22.03 -8.78
N PHE A 209 -1.53 -22.97 -8.24
CA PHE A 209 -0.12 -23.14 -8.56
C PHE A 209 0.17 -23.81 -9.91
N THR A 210 -0.85 -24.35 -10.58
CA THR A 210 -0.70 -25.11 -11.82
C THR A 210 -1.07 -24.32 -13.07
N LYS A 211 -1.96 -23.35 -12.93
CA LYS A 211 -2.46 -22.54 -14.05
C LYS A 211 -1.68 -21.26 -14.23
N SER A 212 -1.39 -20.93 -15.49
CA SER A 212 -0.97 -19.61 -15.94
C SER A 212 -2.08 -18.98 -16.77
N PHE A 213 -1.96 -17.72 -17.15
CA PHE A 213 -2.89 -17.10 -18.08
C PHE A 213 -2.77 -17.74 -19.50
N ASP A 214 -3.84 -17.65 -20.27
CA ASP A 214 -3.84 -18.09 -21.67
C ASP A 214 -3.13 -17.04 -22.55
N ALA A 215 -1.87 -17.32 -22.88
CA ALA A 215 -1.05 -16.44 -23.71
C ALA A 215 -1.64 -16.22 -25.13
N THR A 216 -2.35 -17.21 -25.68
CA THR A 216 -2.97 -17.09 -27.01
C THR A 216 -4.17 -16.17 -26.98
N ALA A 217 -5.07 -16.35 -26.00
CA ALA A 217 -6.22 -15.47 -25.82
C ALA A 217 -5.78 -14.03 -25.49
N PHE A 218 -4.79 -13.86 -24.62
CA PHE A 218 -4.23 -12.56 -24.27
C PHE A 218 -3.63 -11.86 -25.50
N ALA A 219 -2.75 -12.53 -26.24
CA ALA A 219 -2.15 -11.96 -27.44
C ALA A 219 -3.18 -11.58 -28.51
N LYS A 220 -4.23 -12.40 -28.68
CA LYS A 220 -5.37 -12.06 -29.56
C LYS A 220 -6.03 -10.77 -29.12
N ASN A 221 -6.30 -10.60 -27.83
CA ASN A 221 -6.90 -9.38 -27.29
C ASN A 221 -5.99 -8.16 -27.47
N VAL A 222 -4.67 -8.32 -27.22
CA VAL A 222 -3.69 -7.25 -27.49
C VAL A 222 -3.72 -6.83 -28.95
N LYS A 223 -3.66 -7.79 -29.89
CA LYS A 223 -3.75 -7.50 -31.34
C LYS A 223 -5.04 -6.79 -31.69
N THR A 224 -6.18 -7.21 -31.12
CA THR A 224 -7.49 -6.66 -31.42
C THR A 224 -7.67 -5.23 -30.93
N TYR A 225 -7.18 -4.92 -29.72
CA TYR A 225 -7.51 -3.67 -29.04
C TYR A 225 -6.38 -2.64 -29.01
N LEU A 226 -5.12 -3.08 -29.09
CA LEU A 226 -3.96 -2.19 -28.93
C LEU A 226 -3.14 -1.97 -30.19
N LEU A 227 -3.33 -2.80 -31.22
CA LEU A 227 -2.59 -2.67 -32.47
C LEU A 227 -3.51 -2.21 -33.62
N ASP A 228 -2.89 -1.54 -34.59
CA ASP A 228 -3.54 -1.18 -35.85
C ASP A 228 -3.42 -2.34 -36.87
N LYS A 229 -3.96 -2.13 -38.07
CA LYS A 229 -3.91 -3.12 -39.17
C LYS A 229 -2.50 -3.50 -39.65
N ASN A 230 -1.50 -2.67 -39.30
CA ASN A 230 -0.10 -2.89 -39.66
C ASN A 230 0.69 -3.51 -38.48
N GLY A 231 0.01 -3.89 -37.37
CA GLY A 231 0.63 -4.45 -36.18
C GLY A 231 1.36 -3.43 -35.29
N LYS A 232 1.16 -2.12 -35.53
CA LYS A 232 1.74 -1.06 -34.72
C LYS A 232 0.76 -0.62 -33.64
N SER A 233 1.29 -0.08 -32.52
CA SER A 233 0.44 0.50 -31.47
C SER A 233 -0.54 1.52 -32.04
N ASN A 234 -1.82 1.38 -31.69
CA ASN A 234 -2.86 2.34 -32.09
C ASN A 234 -2.89 3.59 -31.20
N GLY A 235 -2.02 3.65 -30.16
CA GLY A 235 -1.89 4.75 -29.21
C GLY A 235 -2.91 4.74 -28.07
N PHE A 236 -3.76 3.71 -27.97
CA PHE A 236 -4.75 3.64 -26.89
C PHE A 236 -4.09 3.45 -25.52
N TYR A 237 -3.14 2.53 -25.40
CA TYR A 237 -2.43 2.23 -24.16
C TYR A 237 -0.94 2.53 -24.33
N PRO A 238 -0.33 3.37 -23.50
CA PRO A 238 1.09 3.68 -23.59
C PRO A 238 1.93 2.52 -23.05
N ALA A 239 3.16 2.39 -23.53
CA ALA A 239 4.12 1.41 -23.01
C ALA A 239 4.76 1.84 -21.69
N THR A 240 4.79 3.14 -21.43
CA THR A 240 5.40 3.74 -20.24
C THR A 240 4.48 4.81 -19.65
N ASP A 241 4.63 5.08 -18.35
CA ASP A 241 3.99 6.23 -17.73
C ASP A 241 4.72 7.52 -18.16
N THR A 242 4.11 8.28 -19.02
CA THR A 242 4.64 9.55 -19.54
C THR A 242 3.71 10.70 -19.19
N GLY A 243 3.70 11.10 -17.91
CA GLY A 243 2.90 12.24 -17.46
C GLY A 243 1.39 11.97 -17.52
N CYS A 244 0.96 10.79 -17.09
CA CYS A 244 -0.45 10.39 -17.12
C CYS A 244 -1.34 11.37 -16.36
N GLN A 245 -0.95 11.76 -15.14
CA GLN A 245 -1.72 12.68 -14.31
C GLN A 245 -1.93 14.02 -15.02
N ASP A 246 -0.86 14.64 -15.51
CA ASP A 246 -0.92 15.95 -16.17
C ASP A 246 -1.75 15.90 -17.44
N ASN A 247 -1.55 14.87 -18.26
CA ASN A 247 -2.32 14.68 -19.49
C ASN A 247 -3.81 14.42 -19.21
N TYR A 248 -4.15 13.69 -18.15
CA TYR A 248 -5.53 13.48 -17.76
C TYR A 248 -6.16 14.78 -17.27
N LEU A 249 -5.51 15.52 -16.36
CA LEU A 249 -5.98 16.80 -15.85
C LEU A 249 -6.10 17.87 -16.95
N ALA A 250 -5.25 17.83 -17.97
CA ALA A 250 -5.36 18.66 -19.15
C ALA A 250 -6.47 18.23 -20.15
N GLY A 251 -7.21 17.15 -19.84
CA GLY A 251 -8.25 16.61 -20.72
C GLY A 251 -7.72 15.95 -22.00
N LYS A 252 -6.44 15.55 -22.01
CA LYS A 252 -5.78 14.90 -23.15
C LYS A 252 -5.82 13.37 -23.09
N VAL A 253 -6.34 12.81 -22.01
CA VAL A 253 -6.56 11.38 -21.81
C VAL A 253 -7.95 11.18 -21.21
N PRO A 254 -8.83 10.37 -21.82
CA PRO A 254 -10.20 10.17 -21.32
C PRO A 254 -10.30 9.22 -20.14
N PHE A 255 -9.36 8.25 -20.02
CA PHE A 255 -9.35 7.22 -18.99
C PHE A 255 -7.99 7.16 -18.31
N ALA A 256 -7.95 7.13 -16.97
CA ALA A 256 -6.71 6.95 -16.22
C ALA A 256 -6.88 5.94 -15.09
N ILE A 257 -5.91 5.05 -14.94
CA ILE A 257 -5.79 4.18 -13.77
C ILE A 257 -5.04 4.98 -12.73
N ILE A 258 -5.66 5.26 -11.60
CA ILE A 258 -5.08 6.02 -10.49
C ILE A 258 -5.10 5.21 -9.21
N GLY A 259 -4.10 5.42 -8.35
CA GLY A 259 -4.11 4.93 -6.98
C GLY A 259 -5.00 5.78 -6.07
N ASN A 260 -5.51 5.18 -5.00
CA ASN A 260 -6.33 5.90 -4.03
C ASN A 260 -5.58 7.05 -3.32
N TRP A 261 -4.26 7.04 -3.32
CA TRP A 261 -3.39 8.15 -2.85
C TRP A 261 -3.35 9.36 -3.79
N HIS A 262 -3.75 9.21 -5.05
CA HIS A 262 -3.91 10.33 -5.98
C HIS A 262 -5.28 10.99 -5.89
N TRP A 263 -6.24 10.37 -5.19
CA TRP A 263 -7.63 10.83 -5.19
C TRP A 263 -7.76 12.29 -4.74
N ARG A 264 -7.05 12.68 -3.68
CA ARG A 264 -7.12 14.06 -3.16
C ARG A 264 -6.69 15.07 -4.23
N THR A 265 -5.55 14.84 -4.89
CA THR A 265 -5.06 15.71 -5.97
C THR A 265 -6.07 15.87 -7.09
N PHE A 266 -6.71 14.76 -7.50
CA PHE A 266 -7.73 14.79 -8.55
C PHE A 266 -9.02 15.49 -8.08
N ALA A 267 -9.43 15.27 -6.85
CA ALA A 267 -10.64 15.87 -6.29
C ALA A 267 -10.48 17.39 -6.05
N GLU A 268 -9.32 17.82 -5.55
CA GLU A 268 -9.00 19.23 -5.30
C GLU A 268 -8.86 20.04 -6.59
N ALA A 269 -8.44 19.41 -7.68
CA ALA A 269 -8.43 20.03 -9.02
C ALA A 269 -9.83 20.35 -9.55
N GLY A 270 -10.91 19.92 -8.87
CA GLY A 270 -12.29 20.15 -9.30
C GLY A 270 -12.65 19.48 -10.61
N PHE A 271 -11.94 18.43 -10.95
CA PHE A 271 -12.05 17.76 -12.24
C PHE A 271 -13.26 16.83 -12.30
N PRO A 272 -14.15 16.93 -13.31
CA PRO A 272 -15.35 16.11 -13.38
C PRO A 272 -14.99 14.69 -13.80
N MET A 273 -15.05 13.75 -12.85
CA MET A 273 -14.72 12.35 -13.08
C MET A 273 -15.67 11.40 -12.39
N ASN A 274 -15.78 10.19 -12.93
CA ASN A 274 -16.38 9.04 -12.26
C ASN A 274 -15.36 7.91 -12.16
N ILE A 275 -15.61 6.97 -11.25
CA ILE A 275 -14.71 5.86 -10.93
C ILE A 275 -15.41 4.54 -11.20
N GLN A 276 -14.68 3.60 -11.79
CA GLN A 276 -15.09 2.20 -11.93
C GLN A 276 -13.84 1.29 -12.05
N PRO A 277 -13.97 -0.04 -11.93
CA PRO A 277 -12.90 -0.95 -12.33
C PRO A 277 -12.62 -0.83 -13.83
N VAL A 278 -11.40 -1.15 -14.27
CA VAL A 278 -11.10 -1.25 -15.72
C VAL A 278 -12.00 -2.31 -16.33
N PRO A 279 -12.85 -1.99 -17.32
CA PRO A 279 -13.70 -2.99 -17.94
C PRO A 279 -12.86 -4.04 -18.66
N GLY A 280 -13.26 -5.31 -18.53
CA GLY A 280 -12.67 -6.40 -19.30
C GLY A 280 -13.12 -6.43 -20.75
N VAL A 281 -12.60 -7.37 -21.51
CA VAL A 281 -12.98 -7.58 -22.93
C VAL A 281 -14.48 -7.87 -23.08
N LYS A 282 -15.00 -8.70 -22.20
CA LYS A 282 -16.43 -9.01 -22.13
C LYS A 282 -17.15 -8.03 -21.20
N ALA A 283 -18.28 -7.51 -21.63
CA ALA A 283 -19.12 -6.65 -20.80
C ALA A 283 -19.50 -7.34 -19.47
N GLY A 284 -19.41 -6.60 -18.37
CA GLY A 284 -19.66 -7.13 -17.03
C GLY A 284 -18.47 -7.86 -16.39
N THR A 285 -17.35 -8.00 -17.11
CA THR A 285 -16.07 -8.44 -16.53
C THR A 285 -15.15 -7.26 -16.28
N TYR A 286 -14.17 -7.45 -15.40
CA TYR A 286 -13.25 -6.37 -15.00
C TYR A 286 -11.81 -6.88 -14.93
N GLY A 287 -10.87 -6.02 -15.29
CA GLY A 287 -9.46 -6.24 -15.04
C GLY A 287 -9.19 -6.31 -13.55
N LYS A 288 -8.40 -7.29 -13.16
CA LYS A 288 -7.94 -7.44 -11.76
C LYS A 288 -6.94 -6.36 -11.44
N MET A 289 -6.90 -5.96 -10.19
CA MET A 289 -5.91 -5.04 -9.64
C MET A 289 -5.31 -5.65 -8.39
N PHE A 290 -4.14 -5.23 -7.99
CA PHE A 290 -3.64 -5.59 -6.68
C PHE A 290 -4.47 -4.87 -5.62
N GLY A 291 -4.99 -5.67 -4.66
CA GLY A 291 -5.41 -5.17 -3.37
C GLY A 291 -4.27 -5.43 -2.41
N SER A 292 -3.74 -4.39 -1.77
CA SER A 292 -2.71 -4.53 -0.77
C SER A 292 -3.04 -3.73 0.48
N VAL A 293 -2.37 -4.05 1.56
CA VAL A 293 -2.45 -3.31 2.80
C VAL A 293 -1.07 -2.75 3.12
N SER A 294 -1.00 -1.49 3.56
CA SER A 294 0.21 -1.00 4.18
C SER A 294 0.20 -1.35 5.66
N GLY A 295 1.36 -1.66 6.19
CA GLY A 295 1.58 -1.94 7.60
C GLY A 295 2.45 -0.88 8.28
N ALA A 296 2.23 -0.69 9.57
CA ALA A 296 3.22 -0.15 10.48
C ALA A 296 4.00 -1.31 11.08
N PHE A 297 5.26 -1.42 10.74
CA PHE A 297 6.10 -2.57 11.06
C PHE A 297 7.06 -2.25 12.21
N LEU A 298 7.12 -3.14 13.21
CA LEU A 298 8.13 -3.07 14.25
C LEU A 298 9.44 -3.64 13.72
N THR A 299 10.53 -2.92 13.88
CA THR A 299 11.85 -3.43 13.53
C THR A 299 12.51 -4.11 14.73
N SER A 300 13.49 -4.97 14.45
CA SER A 300 14.37 -5.53 15.48
C SER A 300 15.29 -4.48 16.11
N TYR A 301 15.46 -3.32 15.47
CA TYR A 301 16.31 -2.23 15.95
C TYR A 301 15.74 -1.50 17.16
N ALA A 302 14.42 -1.48 17.33
CA ALA A 302 13.77 -0.87 18.50
C ALA A 302 14.27 -1.46 19.84
N GLU A 303 14.66 -2.74 19.87
CA GLU A 303 15.27 -3.36 21.03
C GLU A 303 16.67 -2.80 21.30
N ALA A 304 17.50 -2.68 20.25
CA ALA A 304 18.85 -2.13 20.36
C ALA A 304 18.85 -0.65 20.79
N HIS A 305 17.81 0.10 20.40
CA HIS A 305 17.62 1.50 20.80
C HIS A 305 17.00 1.65 22.21
N GLY A 306 16.58 0.55 22.85
CA GLY A 306 15.92 0.58 24.17
C GLY A 306 14.48 1.12 24.14
N VAL A 307 13.84 1.19 22.95
CA VAL A 307 12.50 1.77 22.75
C VAL A 307 11.45 0.74 22.31
N ALA A 308 11.75 -0.55 22.37
CA ALA A 308 10.83 -1.61 21.93
C ALA A 308 9.45 -1.56 22.63
N VAL A 309 9.41 -1.26 23.92
CA VAL A 309 8.14 -1.16 24.67
C VAL A 309 7.32 0.06 24.22
N PRO A 310 7.85 1.30 24.20
CA PRO A 310 7.11 2.44 23.69
C PRO A 310 6.75 2.31 22.19
N ALA A 311 7.59 1.72 21.35
CA ALA A 311 7.29 1.47 19.95
C ALA A 311 6.09 0.50 19.80
N LYS A 312 6.05 -0.60 20.55
CA LYS A 312 4.88 -1.50 20.60
C LYS A 312 3.62 -0.79 21.11
N SER A 313 3.75 0.10 22.10
CA SER A 313 2.63 0.92 22.58
C SER A 313 2.11 1.87 21.49
N LEU A 314 3.00 2.46 20.69
CA LEU A 314 2.59 3.30 19.56
C LEU A 314 1.85 2.49 18.48
N LEU A 315 2.30 1.28 18.17
CA LEU A 315 1.62 0.39 17.24
C LEU A 315 0.19 0.09 17.69
N THR A 316 -0.03 -0.14 18.98
CA THR A 316 -1.35 -0.49 19.53
C THR A 316 -2.24 0.73 19.77
N ASN A 317 -1.72 1.81 20.33
CA ASN A 317 -2.50 2.97 20.74
C ASN A 317 -2.85 3.89 19.56
N PHE A 318 -1.98 3.93 18.54
CA PHE A 318 -2.18 4.73 17.36
C PHE A 318 -2.57 3.88 16.15
N PHE A 319 -1.67 3.04 15.63
CA PHE A 319 -1.90 2.34 14.37
C PHE A 319 -3.00 1.27 14.44
N ALA A 320 -3.18 0.58 15.58
CA ALA A 320 -4.24 -0.41 15.76
C ALA A 320 -5.55 0.16 16.33
N SER A 321 -5.68 1.47 16.49
CA SER A 321 -6.88 2.07 17.09
C SER A 321 -7.70 2.86 16.06
N THR A 322 -9.03 2.82 16.19
CA THR A 322 -9.95 3.65 15.40
C THR A 322 -9.57 5.13 15.46
N LYS A 323 -9.28 5.64 16.68
CA LYS A 323 -8.93 7.06 16.90
C LYS A 323 -7.64 7.45 16.15
N GLY A 324 -6.62 6.60 16.21
CA GLY A 324 -5.35 6.85 15.54
C GLY A 324 -5.48 6.77 14.02
N GLN A 325 -6.19 5.77 13.50
CA GLN A 325 -6.39 5.65 12.07
C GLN A 325 -7.29 6.77 11.50
N VAL A 326 -8.29 7.25 12.25
CA VAL A 326 -9.06 8.44 11.86
C VAL A 326 -8.18 9.70 11.84
N ALA A 327 -7.30 9.87 12.84
CA ALA A 327 -6.39 11.02 12.88
C ALA A 327 -5.40 10.98 11.69
N TYR A 328 -4.88 9.80 11.37
CA TYR A 328 -3.99 9.61 10.22
C TYR A 328 -4.73 9.83 8.90
N GLN A 329 -5.92 9.27 8.78
CA GLN A 329 -6.76 9.41 7.58
C GLN A 329 -7.06 10.87 7.24
N ALA A 330 -7.26 11.72 8.24
CA ALA A 330 -7.54 13.14 8.04
C ALA A 330 -6.40 13.86 7.28
N GLU A 331 -5.16 13.40 7.44
CA GLU A 331 -3.98 13.95 6.75
C GLU A 331 -3.64 13.18 5.48
N GLU A 332 -3.68 11.85 5.52
CA GLU A 332 -3.20 10.98 4.45
C GLU A 332 -4.19 10.85 3.29
N GLY A 333 -5.47 10.73 3.60
CA GLY A 333 -6.51 10.58 2.58
C GLY A 333 -6.66 9.17 1.98
N ARG A 334 -5.81 8.19 2.30
CA ARG A 334 -6.03 6.79 1.93
C ARG A 334 -7.12 6.15 2.78
N PRO A 335 -7.88 5.15 2.28
CA PRO A 335 -8.84 4.43 3.11
C PRO A 335 -8.12 3.74 4.27
N PRO A 336 -8.59 3.92 5.52
CA PRO A 336 -7.99 3.26 6.67
C PRO A 336 -8.24 1.75 6.63
N ALA A 337 -7.35 0.96 7.22
CA ALA A 337 -7.51 -0.49 7.31
C ALA A 337 -8.52 -0.90 8.39
N GLU A 338 -8.66 -0.12 9.46
CA GLU A 338 -9.51 -0.41 10.62
C GLU A 338 -10.99 -0.16 10.28
N LYS A 339 -11.87 -1.14 10.60
CA LYS A 339 -13.29 -1.15 10.24
C LYS A 339 -14.10 0.03 10.80
N GLY A 340 -13.80 0.49 12.01
CA GLY A 340 -14.45 1.65 12.63
C GLY A 340 -14.03 2.94 11.93
N ALA A 341 -12.75 3.10 11.63
CA ALA A 341 -12.21 4.24 10.92
C ALA A 341 -12.75 4.35 9.49
N GLN A 342 -12.99 3.21 8.80
CA GLN A 342 -13.61 3.19 7.46
C GLN A 342 -15.01 3.82 7.44
N LYS A 343 -15.72 3.82 8.56
CA LYS A 343 -17.04 4.45 8.70
C LYS A 343 -16.96 5.95 8.90
N SER A 344 -15.77 6.50 9.15
CA SER A 344 -15.58 7.93 9.36
C SER A 344 -16.05 8.74 8.16
N GLN A 345 -16.63 9.91 8.43
CA GLN A 345 -17.00 10.88 7.39
C GLN A 345 -15.77 11.50 6.69
N LEU A 346 -14.58 11.37 7.30
CA LEU A 346 -13.34 11.84 6.71
C LEU A 346 -12.87 10.98 5.51
N VAL A 347 -13.41 9.77 5.38
CA VAL A 347 -13.17 8.94 4.17
C VAL A 347 -13.93 9.53 3.00
N LEU A 348 -13.21 10.12 2.06
CA LEU A 348 -13.78 10.83 0.91
C LEU A 348 -14.61 9.90 0.02
N GLY A 349 -15.67 10.44 -0.60
CA GLY A 349 -16.58 9.68 -1.46
C GLY A 349 -15.88 8.92 -2.60
N GLY A 350 -14.84 9.51 -3.20
CA GLY A 350 -14.04 8.87 -4.22
C GLY A 350 -13.21 7.69 -3.71
N GLN A 351 -12.68 7.76 -2.50
CA GLN A 351 -11.98 6.64 -1.86
C GLN A 351 -12.93 5.48 -1.58
N LYS A 352 -14.16 5.77 -1.14
CA LYS A 352 -15.22 4.77 -1.01
C LYS A 352 -15.55 4.12 -2.35
N ALA A 353 -15.65 4.91 -3.43
CA ALA A 353 -15.89 4.41 -4.78
C ALA A 353 -14.73 3.54 -5.30
N MET A 354 -13.47 3.92 -5.02
CA MET A 354 -12.30 3.10 -5.34
C MET A 354 -12.29 1.79 -4.55
N GLY A 355 -12.61 1.82 -3.26
CA GLY A 355 -12.77 0.61 -2.45
C GLY A 355 -13.88 -0.31 -2.98
N ALA A 356 -15.01 0.23 -3.41
CA ALA A 356 -16.08 -0.52 -4.05
C ALA A 356 -15.68 -1.09 -5.42
N ALA A 357 -14.81 -0.41 -6.17
CA ALA A 357 -14.24 -0.93 -7.40
C ALA A 357 -13.28 -2.09 -7.11
N ALA A 358 -12.40 -1.95 -6.12
CA ALA A 358 -11.46 -2.99 -5.70
C ALA A 358 -12.16 -4.26 -5.21
N SER A 359 -13.25 -4.14 -4.47
CA SER A 359 -14.02 -5.30 -3.98
C SER A 359 -14.55 -6.21 -5.10
N LYS A 360 -14.69 -5.68 -6.32
CA LYS A 360 -15.15 -6.43 -7.49
C LYS A 360 -14.03 -7.08 -8.29
N SER A 361 -12.80 -6.63 -8.14
CA SER A 361 -11.74 -6.95 -9.09
C SER A 361 -10.34 -7.02 -8.49
N SER A 362 -10.16 -7.04 -7.16
CA SER A 362 -8.82 -7.18 -6.59
C SER A 362 -8.36 -8.63 -6.45
N ILE A 363 -7.04 -8.81 -6.57
CA ILE A 363 -6.31 -10.02 -6.15
C ILE A 363 -5.26 -9.63 -5.10
N PRO A 364 -4.89 -10.52 -4.17
CA PRO A 364 -3.84 -10.25 -3.18
C PRO A 364 -2.52 -9.87 -3.85
N GLN A 365 -1.74 -8.99 -3.25
CA GLN A 365 -0.37 -8.70 -3.69
C GLN A 365 0.59 -9.68 -2.98
N ILE A 366 0.91 -10.79 -3.63
CA ILE A 366 1.74 -11.84 -3.04
C ILE A 366 3.22 -11.61 -3.37
N GLY A 367 3.93 -10.97 -2.44
CA GLY A 367 5.35 -10.61 -2.63
C GLY A 367 6.25 -11.80 -2.94
N ALA A 368 5.96 -12.98 -2.39
CA ALA A 368 6.70 -14.21 -2.67
C ALA A 368 6.73 -14.59 -4.17
N PHE A 369 5.68 -14.25 -4.93
CA PHE A 369 5.62 -14.51 -6.38
C PHE A 369 6.15 -13.34 -7.19
N LEU A 370 5.86 -12.13 -6.75
CA LEU A 370 6.11 -10.91 -7.52
C LEU A 370 7.58 -10.48 -7.45
N ASN A 371 8.28 -10.79 -6.34
CA ASN A 371 9.67 -10.38 -6.11
C ASN A 371 10.70 -11.45 -6.48
N THR A 372 10.29 -12.65 -6.88
CA THR A 372 11.23 -13.71 -7.27
C THR A 372 11.62 -13.62 -8.74
N ASN A 373 12.86 -14.05 -9.06
CA ASN A 373 13.44 -14.06 -10.41
C ASN A 373 13.58 -15.48 -10.99
N ALA A 374 12.89 -16.46 -10.47
CA ALA A 374 13.03 -17.86 -10.89
C ALA A 374 12.77 -18.06 -12.40
N GLY A 375 11.94 -17.23 -13.01
CA GLY A 375 11.70 -17.22 -14.45
C GLY A 375 12.66 -16.35 -15.26
N GLY A 376 13.72 -15.81 -14.66
CA GLY A 376 14.69 -14.92 -15.31
C GLY A 376 14.41 -13.42 -15.12
N ALA A 377 13.22 -13.06 -14.65
CA ALA A 377 12.85 -11.71 -14.26
C ALA A 377 11.73 -11.77 -13.21
N ASN A 378 11.65 -10.76 -12.33
CA ASN A 378 10.51 -10.60 -11.43
C ASN A 378 9.29 -10.02 -12.17
N TYR A 379 8.16 -9.89 -11.46
CA TYR A 379 6.95 -9.32 -12.03
C TYR A 379 7.15 -7.85 -12.41
N TRP A 380 7.80 -7.07 -11.55
CA TRP A 380 7.95 -5.62 -11.68
C TRP A 380 8.74 -5.20 -12.92
N ASP A 381 9.69 -6.04 -13.32
CA ASP A 381 10.50 -5.84 -14.54
C ASP A 381 9.83 -6.44 -15.77
N SER A 382 9.28 -7.65 -15.66
CA SER A 382 8.74 -8.39 -16.81
C SER A 382 7.43 -7.80 -17.35
N ALA A 383 6.58 -7.24 -16.48
CA ALA A 383 5.32 -6.65 -16.90
C ALA A 383 5.52 -5.41 -17.79
N PRO A 384 6.26 -4.36 -17.41
CA PRO A 384 6.51 -3.22 -18.30
C PRO A 384 7.33 -3.60 -19.53
N ALA A 385 8.28 -4.59 -19.42
CA ALA A 385 9.06 -5.05 -20.54
C ALA A 385 8.20 -5.65 -21.66
N TYR A 386 7.11 -6.36 -21.33
CA TYR A 386 6.17 -6.86 -22.31
C TYR A 386 5.55 -5.71 -23.14
N TRP A 387 5.08 -4.65 -22.49
CA TRP A 387 4.48 -3.52 -23.21
C TRP A 387 5.48 -2.80 -24.09
N THR A 388 6.72 -2.62 -23.64
CA THR A 388 7.80 -2.05 -24.45
C THR A 388 8.06 -2.93 -25.67
N ALA A 389 8.21 -4.22 -25.49
CA ALA A 389 8.49 -5.16 -26.59
C ALA A 389 7.37 -5.12 -27.67
N VAL A 390 6.11 -5.09 -27.24
CA VAL A 390 4.96 -5.17 -28.17
C VAL A 390 4.59 -3.81 -28.76
N LEU A 391 4.48 -2.76 -27.93
CA LEU A 391 3.92 -1.48 -28.34
C LEU A 391 4.97 -0.50 -28.89
N VAL A 392 6.26 -0.69 -28.55
CA VAL A 392 7.36 0.17 -29.01
C VAL A 392 8.21 -0.57 -30.03
N ASP A 393 8.72 -1.76 -29.68
CA ASP A 393 9.65 -2.53 -30.53
C ASP A 393 8.93 -3.30 -31.65
N GLY A 394 7.57 -3.38 -31.59
CA GLY A 394 6.76 -4.07 -32.61
C GLY A 394 6.95 -5.59 -32.65
N LYS A 395 7.38 -6.22 -31.55
CA LYS A 395 7.52 -7.67 -31.45
C LYS A 395 6.16 -8.36 -31.44
N ASP A 396 6.15 -9.64 -31.89
CA ASP A 396 4.90 -10.41 -31.95
C ASP A 396 4.28 -10.61 -30.55
N PRO A 397 3.05 -10.17 -30.32
CA PRO A 397 2.38 -10.27 -29.03
C PRO A 397 2.28 -11.71 -28.49
N LEU A 398 2.14 -12.72 -29.36
CA LEU A 398 2.03 -14.10 -28.91
C LEU A 398 3.36 -14.66 -28.44
N VAL A 399 4.45 -14.33 -29.14
CA VAL A 399 5.81 -14.73 -28.72
C VAL A 399 6.12 -14.15 -27.35
N GLU A 400 5.89 -12.84 -27.17
CA GLU A 400 6.18 -12.16 -25.91
C GLU A 400 5.21 -12.59 -24.80
N ALA A 401 3.94 -12.86 -25.10
CA ALA A 401 2.98 -13.38 -24.11
C ALA A 401 3.35 -14.78 -23.60
N LYS A 402 3.88 -15.66 -24.47
CA LYS A 402 4.38 -16.99 -24.06
C LYS A 402 5.59 -16.88 -23.14
N LYS A 403 6.54 -15.98 -23.44
CA LYS A 403 7.69 -15.71 -22.55
C LYS A 403 7.21 -15.19 -21.19
N LEU A 404 6.32 -14.21 -21.16
CA LEU A 404 5.78 -13.65 -19.94
C LEU A 404 5.05 -14.71 -19.09
N ALA A 405 4.23 -15.56 -19.73
CA ALA A 405 3.54 -16.65 -19.05
C ALA A 405 4.50 -17.65 -18.41
N ALA A 406 5.61 -17.98 -19.10
CA ALA A 406 6.64 -18.87 -18.57
C ALA A 406 7.37 -18.24 -17.36
N ILE A 407 7.73 -16.97 -17.44
CA ILE A 407 8.35 -16.22 -16.33
C ILE A 407 7.46 -16.25 -15.10
N TRP A 408 6.21 -15.82 -15.25
CA TRP A 408 5.29 -15.72 -14.12
C TRP A 408 4.97 -17.09 -13.52
N LYS A 409 4.80 -18.12 -14.35
CA LYS A 409 4.59 -19.49 -13.87
C LYS A 409 5.77 -20.01 -13.04
N ALA A 410 7.01 -19.77 -13.48
CA ALA A 410 8.21 -20.16 -12.75
C ALA A 410 8.32 -19.42 -11.40
N ASN A 411 8.00 -18.13 -11.38
CA ASN A 411 8.01 -17.31 -10.17
C ASN A 411 6.97 -17.80 -9.14
N VAL A 412 5.76 -18.14 -9.57
CA VAL A 412 4.72 -18.72 -8.71
C VAL A 412 5.15 -20.06 -8.13
N ALA A 413 5.76 -20.94 -8.95
CA ALA A 413 6.25 -22.23 -8.50
C ALA A 413 7.35 -22.10 -7.44
N ALA A 414 8.30 -21.19 -7.65
CA ALA A 414 9.41 -20.94 -6.72
C ALA A 414 8.95 -20.27 -5.42
N GLY A 415 8.03 -19.30 -5.51
CA GLY A 415 7.53 -18.58 -4.33
C GLY A 415 6.56 -19.38 -3.46
N LYS A 416 6.14 -20.59 -3.89
CA LYS A 416 5.22 -21.43 -3.12
C LYS A 416 5.73 -21.79 -1.73
N ALA A 417 7.04 -21.99 -1.57
CA ALA A 417 7.66 -22.33 -0.30
C ALA A 417 7.68 -21.16 0.69
N ASP A 418 7.40 -19.96 0.25
CA ASP A 418 7.44 -18.72 1.03
C ASP A 418 6.05 -18.22 1.43
N LEU A 419 4.99 -19.00 1.18
CA LEU A 419 3.65 -18.79 1.69
C LEU A 419 3.47 -19.52 3.03
#